data_193ab4dc7db9e6f1cac9029f5e4a3f03
#
_entry.id   193ab4dc7db9e6f1cac9029f5e4a3f03
#
_cell.length_a   1.000
_cell.length_b   1.000
_cell.length_c   1.000
_cell.angle_alpha   90.00
_cell.angle_beta   90.00
_cell.angle_gamma   90.00
#
_symmetry.space_group_name_H-M   'P 1'
#
loop_
_entity.id
_entity.type
_entity.pdbx_description
1 polymer ?
#
loop_
_entity_poly.entity_id
_entity_poly.type
_entity_poly.pdbx_seq_one_letter_code
_entity_poly.pdbx_strand_id
1 'polypeptide(L)'
;MTITAATHAISVDPTSGERLTAMPWASTEEIAQALSLAASGYSEWKQTTVAHRAHTLRHIGQALRNRAQEMAQCISREMGKPIKQARGEVAKSAALCDWYAEHGPAMLNPEPTLVENNQAVIEYRPLGTILAIMPWNFPLWQVLRGAIPILLAGNGYLLKHAPNVTGCAAIIAQVFADAGVPAGVYGWINADNAGVSQMINDPRIAAVTVTGSVRAGAAIGAQAGAALKKCVLELGGSDPFIVLNDADLDLAVKAAVAGRYQNTGQVCAAAKRFIIEEGIAEEFTARFVAAASALKMGDPLNEENDLGPMARFDLRDELHQQVEASLAEGAKLLLGGEKIAGQGNYYAVTVLGGVTPEMTAFRQELFGPVAAITVARNAEHALALANDSDFGLSATVFTADDALAQKMASRLECGGVFINGYSASDARVAFGGVKKSGFGRELSHFGLHEFCNVQTVWKNRL
;
A
#
# COMPACT_ATOMS: atom_id res chain seq x y z
N MET A 1 30.34 -4.30 18.38
CA MET A 1 29.63 -3.08 17.92
C MET A 1 28.29 -2.99 18.66
N THR A 2 27.92 -1.82 19.12
CA THR A 2 26.61 -1.63 19.76
C THR A 2 25.51 -1.73 18.70
N ILE A 3 24.51 -2.56 18.96
CA ILE A 3 23.34 -2.71 18.05
C ILE A 3 22.42 -1.50 18.21
N THR A 4 22.32 -0.66 17.20
CA THR A 4 21.47 0.53 17.15
C THR A 4 20.80 0.64 15.78
N ALA A 5 19.74 1.47 15.66
CA ALA A 5 19.11 1.75 14.36
C ALA A 5 20.07 2.41 13.36
N ALA A 6 21.13 3.08 13.82
CA ALA A 6 22.17 3.62 12.96
C ALA A 6 23.01 2.54 12.26
N THR A 7 23.13 1.36 12.86
CA THR A 7 23.96 0.26 12.36
C THR A 7 23.17 -0.97 11.90
N HIS A 8 21.90 -1.07 12.28
CA HIS A 8 21.07 -2.25 12.04
C HIS A 8 19.62 -1.88 11.71
N ALA A 9 18.99 -2.67 10.85
CA ALA A 9 17.52 -2.79 10.83
C ALA A 9 17.09 -3.57 12.08
N ILE A 10 16.12 -3.04 12.80
CA ILE A 10 15.63 -3.65 14.04
C ILE A 10 14.14 -3.94 13.91
N SER A 11 13.75 -5.20 14.04
CA SER A 11 12.37 -5.62 14.20
C SER A 11 12.06 -5.82 15.67
N VAL A 12 10.91 -5.30 16.11
CA VAL A 12 10.43 -5.34 17.49
C VAL A 12 9.01 -5.87 17.47
N ASP A 13 8.69 -6.80 18.36
CA ASP A 13 7.31 -7.22 18.58
C ASP A 13 6.52 -6.07 19.22
N PRO A 14 5.52 -5.49 18.53
CA PRO A 14 4.79 -4.35 19.08
C PRO A 14 3.86 -4.73 20.24
N THR A 15 3.65 -6.01 20.49
CA THR A 15 2.84 -6.51 21.62
C THR A 15 3.64 -6.49 22.93
N SER A 16 4.93 -6.84 22.86
CA SER A 16 5.80 -6.94 24.04
C SER A 16 6.85 -5.84 24.13
N GLY A 17 7.22 -5.24 23.01
CA GLY A 17 8.37 -4.34 22.91
C GLY A 17 9.71 -5.09 22.81
N GLU A 18 9.69 -6.42 22.75
CA GLU A 18 10.90 -7.22 22.64
C GLU A 18 11.48 -7.19 21.23
N ARG A 19 12.80 -7.17 21.14
CA ARG A 19 13.50 -7.22 19.87
C ARG A 19 13.45 -8.62 19.28
N LEU A 20 12.83 -8.75 18.10
CA LEU A 20 12.76 -9.99 17.33
C LEU A 20 14.05 -10.24 16.55
N THR A 21 14.48 -9.23 15.79
CA THR A 21 15.71 -9.32 14.97
C THR A 21 16.50 -8.03 15.02
N ALA A 22 17.80 -8.13 14.74
CA ALA A 22 18.66 -7.00 14.46
C ALA A 22 19.61 -7.41 13.31
N MET A 23 19.42 -6.83 12.15
CA MET A 23 20.18 -7.15 10.94
C MET A 23 21.07 -5.98 10.56
N PRO A 24 22.40 -6.16 10.40
CA PRO A 24 23.27 -5.07 9.99
C PRO A 24 22.87 -4.52 8.63
N TRP A 25 23.11 -3.23 8.44
CA TRP A 25 22.95 -2.65 7.10
C TRP A 25 23.99 -3.22 6.15
N ALA A 26 23.57 -3.46 4.92
CA ALA A 26 24.45 -3.95 3.87
C ALA A 26 25.59 -2.96 3.59
N SER A 27 26.80 -3.48 3.45
CA SER A 27 27.97 -2.71 3.03
C SER A 27 27.86 -2.30 1.56
N THR A 28 28.72 -1.36 1.15
CA THR A 28 28.86 -0.95 -0.26
C THR A 28 29.19 -2.14 -1.17
N GLU A 29 30.01 -3.08 -0.69
CA GLU A 29 30.41 -4.28 -1.42
C GLU A 29 29.23 -5.26 -1.57
N GLU A 30 28.45 -5.48 -0.52
CA GLU A 30 27.24 -6.33 -0.55
C GLU A 30 26.18 -5.74 -1.49
N ILE A 31 26.00 -4.42 -1.49
CA ILE A 31 25.13 -3.72 -2.45
C ILE A 31 25.62 -3.93 -3.88
N ALA A 32 26.94 -3.78 -4.14
CA ALA A 32 27.51 -3.98 -5.47
C ALA A 32 27.35 -5.44 -5.96
N GLN A 33 27.48 -6.41 -5.06
CA GLN A 33 27.23 -7.83 -5.36
C GLN A 33 25.75 -8.10 -5.68
N ALA A 34 24.82 -7.56 -4.86
CA ALA A 34 23.39 -7.70 -5.09
C ALA A 34 22.96 -7.11 -6.45
N LEU A 35 23.50 -5.94 -6.80
CA LEU A 35 23.26 -5.29 -8.10
C LEU A 35 23.83 -6.11 -9.26
N SER A 36 25.01 -6.72 -9.11
CA SER A 36 25.60 -7.59 -10.14
C SER A 36 24.78 -8.86 -10.35
N LEU A 37 24.34 -9.47 -9.27
CA LEU A 37 23.45 -10.65 -9.32
C LEU A 37 22.10 -10.30 -9.96
N ALA A 38 21.51 -9.16 -9.61
CA ALA A 38 20.25 -8.71 -10.20
C ALA A 38 20.38 -8.42 -11.72
N ALA A 39 21.49 -7.83 -12.15
CA ALA A 39 21.76 -7.61 -13.57
C ALA A 39 21.92 -8.92 -14.37
N SER A 40 22.62 -9.91 -13.81
CA SER A 40 22.73 -11.25 -14.41
C SER A 40 21.36 -11.94 -14.48
N GLY A 41 20.63 -11.99 -13.38
CA GLY A 41 19.31 -12.60 -13.34
C GLY A 41 18.32 -11.97 -14.33
N TYR A 42 18.29 -10.63 -14.42
CA TYR A 42 17.51 -9.95 -15.44
C TYR A 42 17.92 -10.32 -16.85
N SER A 43 19.23 -10.41 -17.14
CA SER A 43 19.74 -10.74 -18.49
C SER A 43 19.25 -12.10 -18.97
N GLU A 44 19.12 -13.07 -18.09
CA GLU A 44 18.58 -14.41 -18.37
C GLU A 44 17.04 -14.38 -18.43
N TRP A 45 16.41 -13.74 -17.45
CA TRP A 45 14.94 -13.73 -17.30
C TRP A 45 14.22 -13.07 -18.48
N LYS A 46 14.73 -11.97 -19.01
CA LYS A 46 14.17 -11.30 -20.19
C LYS A 46 14.16 -12.15 -21.45
N GLN A 47 14.99 -13.20 -21.53
CA GLN A 47 15.04 -14.13 -22.66
C GLN A 47 13.95 -15.21 -22.58
N THR A 48 13.32 -15.40 -21.42
CA THR A 48 12.27 -16.39 -21.22
C THR A 48 10.98 -15.98 -21.91
N THR A 49 10.15 -16.95 -22.25
CA THR A 49 8.81 -16.67 -22.81
C THR A 49 7.86 -16.14 -21.74
N VAL A 50 6.86 -15.36 -22.15
CA VAL A 50 5.79 -14.90 -21.24
C VAL A 50 5.07 -16.10 -20.59
N ALA A 51 4.85 -17.18 -21.33
CA ALA A 51 4.24 -18.41 -20.83
C ALA A 51 5.07 -19.06 -19.71
N HIS A 52 6.40 -19.09 -19.83
CA HIS A 52 7.29 -19.56 -18.77
C HIS A 52 7.20 -18.69 -17.53
N ARG A 53 7.22 -17.38 -17.70
CA ARG A 53 7.08 -16.44 -16.57
C ARG A 53 5.73 -16.59 -15.88
N ALA A 54 4.64 -16.70 -16.63
CA ALA A 54 3.31 -16.96 -16.09
C ALA A 54 3.23 -18.29 -15.30
N HIS A 55 3.89 -19.35 -15.80
CA HIS A 55 3.99 -20.61 -15.07
C HIS A 55 4.73 -20.44 -13.73
N THR A 56 5.83 -19.71 -13.72
CA THR A 56 6.59 -19.40 -12.50
C THR A 56 5.74 -18.63 -11.50
N LEU A 57 4.87 -17.68 -11.93
CA LEU A 57 3.96 -16.99 -11.01
C LEU A 57 3.00 -17.94 -10.29
N ARG A 58 2.49 -18.99 -10.95
CA ARG A 58 1.67 -20.02 -10.28
C ARG A 58 2.44 -20.74 -9.19
N HIS A 59 3.72 -21.05 -9.43
CA HIS A 59 4.59 -21.65 -8.42
C HIS A 59 4.82 -20.73 -7.22
N ILE A 60 4.97 -19.40 -7.44
CA ILE A 60 5.06 -18.43 -6.36
C ILE A 60 3.77 -18.44 -5.53
N GLY A 61 2.60 -18.42 -6.18
CA GLY A 61 1.30 -18.52 -5.50
C GLY A 61 1.17 -19.81 -4.66
N GLN A 62 1.65 -20.95 -5.19
CA GLN A 62 1.64 -22.21 -4.45
C GLN A 62 2.63 -22.22 -3.28
N ALA A 63 3.83 -21.68 -3.45
CA ALA A 63 4.83 -21.56 -2.38
C ALA A 63 4.32 -20.65 -1.24
N LEU A 64 3.60 -19.58 -1.57
CA LEU A 64 2.91 -18.74 -0.57
C LEU A 64 1.88 -19.52 0.24
N ARG A 65 1.06 -20.35 -0.43
CA ARG A 65 0.07 -21.20 0.27
C ARG A 65 0.72 -22.20 1.19
N ASN A 66 1.84 -22.78 0.76
CA ASN A 66 2.59 -23.74 1.55
C ASN A 66 3.20 -23.11 2.83
N ARG A 67 3.55 -21.82 2.78
CA ARG A 67 4.10 -21.05 3.91
C ARG A 67 3.09 -20.11 4.58
N ALA A 68 1.79 -20.27 4.30
CA ALA A 68 0.77 -19.29 4.70
C ALA A 68 0.75 -19.02 6.21
N GLN A 69 0.84 -20.05 7.04
CA GLN A 69 0.82 -19.89 8.49
C GLN A 69 2.10 -19.24 9.02
N GLU A 70 3.26 -19.62 8.50
CA GLU A 70 4.56 -19.05 8.85
C GLU A 70 4.58 -17.54 8.54
N MET A 71 4.17 -17.16 7.32
CA MET A 71 4.11 -15.77 6.88
C MET A 71 3.11 -14.96 7.71
N ALA A 72 1.89 -15.49 7.95
CA ALA A 72 0.88 -14.78 8.72
C ALA A 72 1.32 -14.52 10.16
N GLN A 73 1.96 -15.50 10.81
CA GLN A 73 2.51 -15.33 12.16
C GLN A 73 3.65 -14.32 12.18
N CYS A 74 4.53 -14.32 11.18
CA CYS A 74 5.60 -13.34 11.06
C CYS A 74 5.04 -11.92 10.92
N ILE A 75 4.05 -11.71 10.05
CA ILE A 75 3.36 -10.43 9.89
C ILE A 75 2.77 -9.95 11.23
N SER A 76 2.05 -10.83 11.93
CA SER A 76 1.44 -10.46 13.22
C SER A 76 2.49 -10.06 14.26
N ARG A 77 3.61 -10.78 14.33
CA ARG A 77 4.68 -10.50 15.30
C ARG A 77 5.49 -9.25 14.97
N GLU A 78 5.78 -8.99 13.69
CA GLU A 78 6.64 -7.87 13.29
C GLU A 78 5.88 -6.52 13.20
N MET A 79 4.55 -6.55 12.97
CA MET A 79 3.80 -5.31 12.79
C MET A 79 2.42 -5.25 13.46
N GLY A 80 2.06 -6.25 14.27
CA GLY A 80 0.86 -6.21 15.11
C GLY A 80 -0.46 -6.47 14.38
N LYS A 81 -0.43 -6.91 13.12
CA LYS A 81 -1.66 -7.21 12.36
C LYS A 81 -2.41 -8.40 12.97
N PRO A 82 -3.73 -8.31 13.20
CA PRO A 82 -4.52 -9.45 13.64
C PRO A 82 -4.34 -10.66 12.72
N ILE A 83 -4.14 -11.85 13.29
CA ILE A 83 -3.77 -13.07 12.54
C ILE A 83 -4.78 -13.43 11.44
N LYS A 84 -6.08 -13.18 11.66
CA LYS A 84 -7.10 -13.36 10.62
C LYS A 84 -6.83 -12.48 9.39
N GLN A 85 -6.46 -11.22 9.64
CA GLN A 85 -6.14 -10.26 8.58
C GLN A 85 -4.79 -10.58 7.92
N ALA A 86 -3.82 -11.07 8.67
CA ALA A 86 -2.53 -11.52 8.13
C ALA A 86 -2.71 -12.73 7.20
N ARG A 87 -3.52 -13.73 7.57
CA ARG A 87 -3.90 -14.85 6.69
C ARG A 87 -4.61 -14.36 5.42
N GLY A 88 -5.50 -13.37 5.56
CA GLY A 88 -6.18 -12.73 4.43
C GLY A 88 -5.20 -12.05 3.47
N GLU A 89 -4.16 -11.40 3.99
CA GLU A 89 -3.09 -10.80 3.18
C GLU A 89 -2.33 -11.85 2.37
N VAL A 90 -1.98 -12.99 2.99
CA VAL A 90 -1.31 -14.11 2.30
C VAL A 90 -2.20 -14.70 1.21
N ALA A 91 -3.47 -14.97 1.52
CA ALA A 91 -4.42 -15.51 0.55
C ALA A 91 -4.62 -14.58 -0.65
N LYS A 92 -4.77 -13.28 -0.39
CA LYS A 92 -4.89 -12.25 -1.43
C LYS A 92 -3.63 -12.18 -2.30
N SER A 93 -2.45 -12.28 -1.71
CA SER A 93 -1.18 -12.25 -2.42
C SER A 93 -0.98 -13.48 -3.31
N ALA A 94 -1.40 -14.66 -2.85
CA ALA A 94 -1.37 -15.87 -3.65
C ALA A 94 -2.36 -15.81 -4.83
N ALA A 95 -3.57 -15.29 -4.60
CA ALA A 95 -4.57 -15.08 -5.65
C ALA A 95 -4.10 -14.07 -6.71
N LEU A 96 -3.33 -13.06 -6.34
CA LEU A 96 -2.70 -12.13 -7.28
C LEU A 96 -1.76 -12.85 -8.27
N CYS A 97 -0.97 -13.81 -7.77
CA CYS A 97 -0.07 -14.60 -8.62
C CYS A 97 -0.85 -15.39 -9.66
N ASP A 98 -1.95 -16.05 -9.24
CA ASP A 98 -2.79 -16.83 -10.15
C ASP A 98 -3.46 -15.94 -11.19
N TRP A 99 -3.99 -14.79 -10.77
CA TRP A 99 -4.68 -13.86 -11.65
C TRP A 99 -3.74 -13.32 -12.75
N TYR A 100 -2.53 -12.88 -12.40
CA TYR A 100 -1.57 -12.43 -13.41
C TYR A 100 -1.04 -13.57 -14.26
N ALA A 101 -0.90 -14.77 -13.72
CA ALA A 101 -0.50 -15.94 -14.51
C ALA A 101 -1.55 -16.34 -15.56
N GLU A 102 -2.83 -16.09 -15.30
CA GLU A 102 -3.93 -16.37 -16.21
C GLU A 102 -4.15 -15.25 -17.22
N HIS A 103 -4.27 -14.02 -16.74
CA HIS A 103 -4.72 -12.88 -17.57
C HIS A 103 -3.57 -12.03 -18.11
N GLY A 104 -2.46 -11.97 -17.41
CA GLY A 104 -1.33 -11.09 -17.74
C GLY A 104 -0.66 -11.37 -19.09
N PRO A 105 -0.50 -12.63 -19.54
CA PRO A 105 0.09 -12.90 -20.86
C PRO A 105 -0.63 -12.20 -22.00
N ALA A 106 -1.96 -12.14 -21.99
CA ALA A 106 -2.74 -11.46 -23.01
C ALA A 106 -2.51 -9.94 -23.02
N MET A 107 -2.24 -9.35 -21.86
CA MET A 107 -1.97 -7.91 -21.72
C MET A 107 -0.59 -7.50 -22.27
N LEU A 108 0.31 -8.45 -22.51
CA LEU A 108 1.63 -8.20 -23.09
C LEU A 108 1.69 -8.51 -24.59
N ASN A 109 0.56 -8.86 -25.22
CA ASN A 109 0.49 -9.02 -26.64
C ASN A 109 0.77 -7.68 -27.35
N PRO A 110 1.41 -7.70 -28.53
CA PRO A 110 1.57 -6.50 -29.34
C PRO A 110 0.21 -5.86 -29.66
N GLU A 111 0.14 -4.54 -29.51
CA GLU A 111 -1.05 -3.77 -29.85
C GLU A 111 -0.98 -3.29 -31.29
N PRO A 112 -2.05 -3.48 -32.09
CA PRO A 112 -2.13 -2.91 -33.43
C PRO A 112 -2.24 -1.39 -33.35
N THR A 113 -1.70 -0.72 -34.36
CA THR A 113 -1.85 0.72 -34.52
C THR A 113 -2.85 1.06 -35.66
N LEU A 114 -3.19 2.34 -35.80
CA LEU A 114 -4.01 2.83 -36.94
C LEU A 114 -3.20 3.01 -38.22
N VAL A 115 -1.92 2.60 -38.23
CA VAL A 115 -1.10 2.66 -39.46
C VAL A 115 -1.55 1.57 -40.42
N GLU A 116 -1.70 1.96 -41.69
CA GLU A 116 -2.24 1.09 -42.73
C GLU A 116 -1.43 -0.19 -42.91
N ASN A 117 -2.10 -1.27 -43.27
CA ASN A 117 -1.53 -2.59 -43.57
C ASN A 117 -0.75 -3.22 -42.41
N ASN A 118 -1.05 -2.87 -41.14
CA ASN A 118 -0.33 -3.35 -39.94
C ASN A 118 1.19 -3.13 -40.01
N GLN A 119 1.64 -2.04 -40.64
CA GLN A 119 3.05 -1.73 -40.75
C GLN A 119 3.72 -1.34 -39.43
N ALA A 120 2.92 -0.90 -38.44
CA ALA A 120 3.43 -0.59 -37.10
C ALA A 120 2.63 -1.30 -36.02
N VAL A 121 3.34 -1.77 -35.00
CA VAL A 121 2.78 -2.36 -33.77
C VAL A 121 3.47 -1.73 -32.56
N ILE A 122 2.78 -1.75 -31.44
CA ILE A 122 3.35 -1.43 -30.13
C ILE A 122 3.70 -2.72 -29.42
N GLU A 123 4.93 -2.85 -28.94
CA GLU A 123 5.40 -3.99 -28.16
C GLU A 123 5.78 -3.56 -26.76
N TYR A 124 5.53 -4.42 -25.76
CA TYR A 124 5.87 -4.19 -24.36
C TYR A 124 7.14 -4.95 -24.02
N ARG A 125 8.25 -4.22 -23.82
CA ARG A 125 9.56 -4.81 -23.52
C ARG A 125 9.97 -4.51 -22.08
N PRO A 126 10.67 -5.43 -21.37
CA PRO A 126 11.16 -5.16 -20.04
C PRO A 126 12.18 -4.02 -20.04
N LEU A 127 12.15 -3.18 -18.99
CA LEU A 127 13.10 -2.07 -18.80
C LEU A 127 14.43 -2.54 -18.22
N GLY A 128 14.41 -3.44 -17.23
CA GLY A 128 15.59 -3.84 -16.47
C GLY A 128 15.29 -4.31 -15.06
N THR A 129 16.24 -4.18 -14.15
CA THR A 129 16.00 -4.41 -12.73
C THR A 129 15.30 -3.20 -12.10
N ILE A 130 14.20 -3.46 -11.40
CA ILE A 130 13.41 -2.43 -10.70
C ILE A 130 13.78 -2.47 -9.21
N LEU A 131 14.23 -1.33 -8.67
CA LEU A 131 14.42 -1.17 -7.24
C LEU A 131 13.08 -0.88 -6.58
N ALA A 132 12.68 -1.72 -5.64
CA ALA A 132 11.43 -1.61 -4.90
C ALA A 132 11.70 -1.24 -3.44
N ILE A 133 11.12 -0.14 -2.96
CA ILE A 133 11.23 0.34 -1.59
C ILE A 133 9.86 0.24 -0.95
N MET A 134 9.67 -0.76 -0.06
CA MET A 134 8.35 -1.17 0.39
C MET A 134 8.17 -0.97 1.90
N PRO A 135 6.95 -0.58 2.34
CA PRO A 135 6.63 -0.28 3.73
C PRO A 135 6.27 -1.55 4.51
N TRP A 136 6.03 -1.36 5.80
CA TRP A 136 5.77 -2.41 6.78
C TRP A 136 4.27 -2.74 6.97
N ASN A 137 3.34 -1.89 6.55
CA ASN A 137 1.92 -2.00 6.93
C ASN A 137 1.16 -3.16 6.25
N PHE A 138 1.59 -3.56 5.06
CA PHE A 138 1.21 -4.80 4.39
C PHE A 138 2.49 -5.45 3.83
N PRO A 139 3.30 -6.10 4.71
CA PRO A 139 4.67 -6.45 4.37
C PRO A 139 4.80 -7.50 3.26
N LEU A 140 3.74 -8.28 2.99
CA LEU A 140 3.69 -9.19 1.86
C LEU A 140 2.98 -8.56 0.66
N TRP A 141 1.78 -8.00 0.85
CA TRP A 141 0.96 -7.48 -0.25
C TRP A 141 1.65 -6.36 -1.02
N GLN A 142 2.28 -5.40 -0.33
CA GLN A 142 2.98 -4.29 -1.00
C GLN A 142 4.13 -4.77 -1.87
N VAL A 143 4.85 -5.81 -1.44
CA VAL A 143 5.93 -6.40 -2.23
C VAL A 143 5.38 -7.13 -3.46
N LEU A 144 4.40 -8.04 -3.26
CA LEU A 144 3.88 -8.88 -4.33
C LEU A 144 3.07 -8.07 -5.36
N ARG A 145 2.35 -7.04 -4.92
CA ARG A 145 1.58 -6.14 -5.78
C ARG A 145 2.45 -5.52 -6.89
N GLY A 146 3.69 -5.15 -6.55
CA GLY A 146 4.68 -4.69 -7.53
C GLY A 146 5.44 -5.82 -8.21
N ALA A 147 5.98 -6.79 -7.43
CA ALA A 147 6.87 -7.82 -7.94
C ALA A 147 6.21 -8.70 -9.02
N ILE A 148 4.96 -9.13 -8.82
CA ILE A 148 4.30 -10.09 -9.71
C ILE A 148 4.14 -9.55 -11.14
N PRO A 149 3.55 -8.38 -11.38
CA PRO A 149 3.47 -7.83 -12.74
C PRO A 149 4.84 -7.45 -13.30
N ILE A 150 5.78 -6.95 -12.49
CA ILE A 150 7.13 -6.59 -12.90
C ILE A 150 7.89 -7.82 -13.44
N LEU A 151 7.82 -8.96 -12.73
CA LEU A 151 8.44 -10.20 -13.16
C LEU A 151 7.76 -10.79 -14.41
N LEU A 152 6.43 -10.71 -14.49
CA LEU A 152 5.70 -11.18 -15.69
C LEU A 152 6.11 -10.39 -16.94
N ALA A 153 6.30 -9.10 -16.82
CA ALA A 153 6.82 -8.26 -17.91
C ALA A 153 8.24 -8.59 -18.34
N GLY A 154 8.97 -9.40 -17.55
CA GLY A 154 10.34 -9.82 -17.84
C GLY A 154 11.43 -8.98 -17.19
N ASN A 155 11.07 -8.12 -16.24
CA ASN A 155 12.00 -7.32 -15.43
C ASN A 155 12.57 -8.17 -14.27
N GLY A 156 13.70 -7.70 -13.69
CA GLY A 156 14.16 -8.12 -12.37
C GLY A 156 13.54 -7.25 -11.26
N TYR A 157 13.55 -7.75 -10.03
CA TYR A 157 13.00 -7.04 -8.87
C TYR A 157 13.98 -7.12 -7.70
N LEU A 158 14.49 -5.97 -7.24
CA LEU A 158 15.37 -5.87 -6.08
C LEU A 158 14.63 -5.14 -4.95
N LEU A 159 14.28 -5.87 -3.89
CA LEU A 159 13.54 -5.34 -2.74
C LEU A 159 14.47 -4.70 -1.72
N LYS A 160 14.16 -3.49 -1.30
CA LYS A 160 14.55 -2.91 -0.02
C LYS A 160 13.30 -2.78 0.85
N HIS A 161 13.16 -3.65 1.84
CA HIS A 161 11.99 -3.64 2.73
C HIS A 161 12.16 -2.67 3.92
N ALA A 162 11.06 -2.38 4.62
CA ALA A 162 11.10 -1.59 5.83
C ALA A 162 11.91 -2.32 6.95
N PRO A 163 12.65 -1.58 7.78
CA PRO A 163 13.59 -2.17 8.74
C PRO A 163 12.94 -2.97 9.87
N ASN A 164 11.64 -2.75 10.11
CA ASN A 164 10.89 -3.43 11.16
C ASN A 164 10.19 -4.73 10.70
N VAL A 165 10.35 -5.15 9.44
CA VAL A 165 9.73 -6.35 8.87
C VAL A 165 10.75 -7.22 8.10
N THR A 166 11.95 -7.35 8.64
CA THR A 166 13.06 -8.12 8.05
C THR A 166 12.78 -9.62 8.01
N GLY A 167 12.03 -10.16 8.96
CA GLY A 167 11.57 -11.55 8.95
C GLY A 167 10.62 -11.82 7.79
N CYS A 168 9.66 -10.93 7.56
CA CYS A 168 8.78 -11.02 6.37
C CYS A 168 9.60 -10.99 5.08
N ALA A 169 10.60 -10.09 4.96
CA ALA A 169 11.46 -10.02 3.78
C ALA A 169 12.21 -11.33 3.53
N ALA A 170 12.73 -11.97 4.58
CA ALA A 170 13.42 -13.26 4.48
C ALA A 170 12.49 -14.39 4.03
N ILE A 171 11.27 -14.47 4.58
CA ILE A 171 10.27 -15.47 4.17
C ILE A 171 9.84 -15.25 2.71
N ILE A 172 9.66 -14.00 2.29
CA ILE A 172 9.34 -13.69 0.88
C ILE A 172 10.48 -14.19 -0.04
N ALA A 173 11.73 -13.93 0.31
CA ALA A 173 12.86 -14.42 -0.49
C ALA A 173 12.85 -15.95 -0.61
N GLN A 174 12.52 -16.66 0.49
CA GLN A 174 12.39 -18.11 0.49
C GLN A 174 11.22 -18.59 -0.38
N VAL A 175 10.09 -17.86 -0.39
CA VAL A 175 8.95 -18.16 -1.28
C VAL A 175 9.36 -18.12 -2.75
N PHE A 176 10.13 -17.11 -3.17
CA PHE A 176 10.62 -17.02 -4.55
C PHE A 176 11.62 -18.13 -4.88
N ALA A 177 12.49 -18.50 -3.94
CA ALA A 177 13.42 -19.61 -4.10
C ALA A 177 12.69 -20.96 -4.21
N ASP A 178 11.72 -21.22 -3.33
CA ASP A 178 10.90 -22.45 -3.35
C ASP A 178 10.07 -22.57 -4.64
N ALA A 179 9.70 -21.45 -5.23
CA ALA A 179 9.00 -21.40 -6.52
C ALA A 179 9.91 -21.63 -7.73
N GLY A 180 11.22 -21.77 -7.53
CA GLY A 180 12.21 -21.97 -8.60
C GLY A 180 12.50 -20.71 -9.41
N VAL A 181 12.30 -19.52 -8.84
CA VAL A 181 12.71 -18.26 -9.48
C VAL A 181 14.23 -18.21 -9.55
N PRO A 182 14.84 -17.97 -10.73
CA PRO A 182 16.29 -17.95 -10.88
C PRO A 182 16.94 -16.88 -9.99
N ALA A 183 18.14 -17.17 -9.49
CA ALA A 183 18.91 -16.24 -8.67
C ALA A 183 19.09 -14.89 -9.38
N GLY A 184 18.89 -13.80 -8.64
CA GLY A 184 19.00 -12.43 -9.17
C GLY A 184 17.75 -11.91 -9.89
N VAL A 185 16.77 -12.74 -10.27
CA VAL A 185 15.48 -12.27 -10.82
C VAL A 185 14.65 -11.58 -9.74
N TYR A 186 14.58 -12.19 -8.57
CA TYR A 186 14.13 -11.56 -7.34
C TYR A 186 15.30 -11.50 -6.36
N GLY A 187 15.52 -10.35 -5.75
CA GLY A 187 16.52 -10.16 -4.71
C GLY A 187 15.96 -9.32 -3.56
N TRP A 188 16.57 -9.46 -2.38
CA TRP A 188 16.32 -8.61 -1.23
C TRP A 188 17.63 -8.14 -0.62
N ILE A 189 17.67 -6.87 -0.22
CA ILE A 189 18.83 -6.26 0.41
C ILE A 189 18.40 -5.38 1.60
N ASN A 190 19.08 -5.53 2.74
CA ASN A 190 18.87 -4.70 3.91
C ASN A 190 19.78 -3.46 3.83
N ALA A 191 19.36 -2.45 3.06
CA ALA A 191 20.12 -1.22 2.86
C ALA A 191 19.58 -0.05 3.70
N ASP A 192 20.47 0.80 4.17
CA ASP A 192 20.12 2.09 4.76
C ASP A 192 19.81 3.15 3.66
N ASN A 193 19.57 4.40 4.07
CA ASN A 193 19.26 5.46 3.12
C ASN A 193 20.43 5.79 2.16
N ALA A 194 21.68 5.65 2.61
CA ALA A 194 22.86 5.87 1.77
C ALA A 194 22.98 4.77 0.73
N GLY A 195 22.76 3.51 1.12
CA GLY A 195 22.70 2.36 0.22
C GLY A 195 21.58 2.48 -0.81
N VAL A 196 20.39 2.97 -0.40
CA VAL A 196 19.29 3.26 -1.33
C VAL A 196 19.71 4.30 -2.36
N SER A 197 20.35 5.40 -1.94
CA SER A 197 20.85 6.43 -2.86
C SER A 197 21.92 5.89 -3.81
N GLN A 198 22.81 5.01 -3.34
CA GLN A 198 23.78 4.32 -4.18
C GLN A 198 23.09 3.49 -5.27
N MET A 199 22.07 2.68 -4.89
CA MET A 199 21.33 1.85 -5.83
C MET A 199 20.55 2.67 -6.86
N ILE A 200 19.90 3.77 -6.45
CA ILE A 200 19.15 4.64 -7.37
C ILE A 200 20.09 5.21 -8.45
N ASN A 201 21.31 5.56 -8.09
CA ASN A 201 22.29 6.13 -9.03
C ASN A 201 23.04 5.08 -9.89
N ASP A 202 22.91 3.79 -9.55
CA ASP A 202 23.60 2.72 -10.27
C ASP A 202 22.93 2.42 -11.62
N PRO A 203 23.67 2.34 -12.74
CA PRO A 203 23.10 2.09 -14.07
C PRO A 203 22.43 0.73 -14.23
N ARG A 204 22.68 -0.24 -13.35
CA ARG A 204 22.05 -1.57 -13.35
C ARG A 204 20.59 -1.52 -12.85
N ILE A 205 20.18 -0.44 -12.16
CA ILE A 205 18.79 -0.18 -11.82
C ILE A 205 18.13 0.65 -12.92
N ALA A 206 17.05 0.14 -13.51
CA ALA A 206 16.36 0.78 -14.62
C ALA A 206 15.26 1.74 -14.18
N ALA A 207 14.57 1.42 -13.07
CA ALA A 207 13.47 2.22 -12.54
C ALA A 207 13.30 1.95 -11.04
N VAL A 208 12.43 2.75 -10.39
CA VAL A 208 12.18 2.68 -8.94
C VAL A 208 10.68 2.61 -8.68
N THR A 209 10.24 1.74 -7.78
CA THR A 209 8.88 1.75 -7.22
C THR A 209 8.94 1.95 -5.72
N VAL A 210 8.09 2.83 -5.21
CA VAL A 210 8.06 3.21 -3.79
C VAL A 210 6.65 3.19 -3.28
N THR A 211 6.42 2.46 -2.21
CA THR A 211 5.25 2.65 -1.36
C THR A 211 5.72 3.14 0.01
N GLY A 212 5.19 4.26 0.51
CA GLY A 212 5.64 4.83 1.78
C GLY A 212 5.07 6.19 2.11
N SER A 213 5.74 6.92 3.01
CA SER A 213 5.33 8.27 3.37
C SER A 213 5.61 9.29 2.25
N VAL A 214 4.84 10.39 2.23
CA VAL A 214 5.08 11.51 1.28
C VAL A 214 6.53 12.00 1.34
N ARG A 215 7.11 12.11 2.54
CA ARG A 215 8.51 12.53 2.73
C ARG A 215 9.49 11.57 2.04
N ALA A 216 9.30 10.26 2.22
CA ALA A 216 10.16 9.25 1.58
C ALA A 216 9.98 9.25 0.06
N GLY A 217 8.74 9.32 -0.42
CA GLY A 217 8.43 9.37 -1.85
C GLY A 217 9.03 10.59 -2.54
N ALA A 218 8.91 11.77 -1.92
CA ALA A 218 9.51 13.00 -2.46
C ALA A 218 11.05 12.93 -2.55
N ALA A 219 11.71 12.41 -1.50
CA ALA A 219 13.17 12.26 -1.48
C ALA A 219 13.67 11.26 -2.52
N ILE A 220 12.98 10.13 -2.70
CA ILE A 220 13.36 9.10 -3.67
C ILE A 220 12.99 9.52 -5.09
N GLY A 221 11.82 10.13 -5.28
CA GLY A 221 11.39 10.66 -6.58
C GLY A 221 12.34 11.72 -7.13
N ALA A 222 12.86 12.61 -6.27
CA ALA A 222 13.88 13.59 -6.65
C ALA A 222 15.16 12.92 -7.12
N GLN A 223 15.65 11.88 -6.42
CA GLN A 223 16.85 11.14 -6.81
C GLN A 223 16.63 10.34 -8.11
N ALA A 224 15.48 9.66 -8.25
CA ALA A 224 15.13 8.94 -9.47
C ALA A 224 15.05 9.88 -10.69
N GLY A 225 14.43 11.06 -10.53
CA GLY A 225 14.36 12.10 -11.56
C GLY A 225 15.72 12.63 -11.95
N ALA A 226 16.60 12.90 -10.99
CA ALA A 226 17.98 13.32 -11.25
C ALA A 226 18.79 12.24 -12.00
N ALA A 227 18.50 10.96 -11.76
CA ALA A 227 19.09 9.83 -12.47
C ALA A 227 18.37 9.47 -13.78
N LEU A 228 17.35 10.22 -14.20
CA LEU A 228 16.49 9.98 -15.37
C LEU A 228 15.83 8.58 -15.36
N LYS A 229 15.44 8.11 -14.18
CA LYS A 229 14.80 6.81 -13.99
C LYS A 229 13.30 6.99 -13.77
N LYS A 230 12.52 6.15 -14.45
CA LYS A 230 11.07 6.08 -14.22
C LYS A 230 10.81 5.74 -12.74
N CYS A 231 9.80 6.37 -12.16
CA CYS A 231 9.43 6.16 -10.77
C CYS A 231 7.92 6.00 -10.63
N VAL A 232 7.47 5.02 -9.84
CA VAL A 232 6.10 4.89 -9.37
C VAL A 232 6.09 5.19 -7.88
N LEU A 233 5.20 6.10 -7.46
CA LEU A 233 5.06 6.52 -6.08
C LEU A 233 3.63 6.23 -5.59
N GLU A 234 3.52 5.32 -4.63
CA GLU A 234 2.29 5.02 -3.89
C GLU A 234 2.47 5.51 -2.45
N LEU A 235 1.88 6.66 -2.13
CA LEU A 235 2.19 7.37 -0.89
C LEU A 235 0.98 7.39 0.06
N GLY A 236 1.04 8.29 1.06
CA GLY A 236 -0.02 8.45 2.03
C GLY A 236 -1.34 8.92 1.41
N GLY A 237 -2.41 8.81 2.19
CA GLY A 237 -3.74 9.29 1.84
C GLY A 237 -4.51 9.75 3.08
N SER A 238 -5.41 10.68 2.88
CA SER A 238 -6.41 11.09 3.87
C SER A 238 -7.79 11.00 3.22
N ASP A 239 -8.19 9.75 2.94
CA ASP A 239 -9.33 9.46 2.08
C ASP A 239 -10.64 9.90 2.71
N PRO A 240 -11.50 10.62 1.96
CA PRO A 240 -12.84 10.99 2.39
C PRO A 240 -13.79 9.79 2.28
N PHE A 241 -14.63 9.65 3.32
CA PHE A 241 -15.76 8.72 3.37
C PHE A 241 -17.03 9.57 3.51
N ILE A 242 -17.74 9.76 2.39
CA ILE A 242 -18.89 10.64 2.27
C ILE A 242 -20.15 9.82 2.51
N VAL A 243 -21.05 10.31 3.37
CA VAL A 243 -22.37 9.68 3.60
C VAL A 243 -23.45 10.73 3.42
N LEU A 244 -24.31 10.56 2.42
CA LEU A 244 -25.40 11.48 2.11
C LEU A 244 -26.70 11.07 2.80
N ASN A 245 -27.66 11.97 2.86
CA ASN A 245 -28.92 11.83 3.63
C ASN A 245 -29.77 10.61 3.26
N ASP A 246 -29.66 10.13 2.03
CA ASP A 246 -30.41 8.98 1.48
C ASP A 246 -29.64 7.65 1.60
N ALA A 247 -28.47 7.64 2.22
CA ALA A 247 -27.62 6.46 2.35
C ALA A 247 -28.25 5.38 3.25
N ASP A 248 -28.00 4.10 2.90
CA ASP A 248 -28.23 2.98 3.82
C ASP A 248 -27.23 3.07 4.98
N LEU A 249 -27.70 3.51 6.15
CA LEU A 249 -26.87 3.72 7.32
C LEU A 249 -26.27 2.45 7.90
N ASP A 250 -26.98 1.31 7.82
CA ASP A 250 -26.45 0.05 8.34
C ASP A 250 -25.26 -0.42 7.49
N LEU A 251 -25.38 -0.30 6.18
CA LEU A 251 -24.32 -0.59 5.25
C LEU A 251 -23.17 0.40 5.40
N ALA A 252 -23.46 1.71 5.49
CA ALA A 252 -22.47 2.77 5.63
C ALA A 252 -21.65 2.62 6.91
N VAL A 253 -22.27 2.36 8.06
CA VAL A 253 -21.58 2.16 9.34
C VAL A 253 -20.70 0.92 9.31
N LYS A 254 -21.21 -0.20 8.77
CA LYS A 254 -20.41 -1.43 8.60
C LYS A 254 -19.17 -1.21 7.74
N ALA A 255 -19.33 -0.52 6.61
CA ALA A 255 -18.22 -0.19 5.72
C ALA A 255 -17.26 0.82 6.34
N ALA A 256 -17.77 1.80 7.10
CA ALA A 256 -16.99 2.80 7.83
C ALA A 256 -16.06 2.13 8.86
N VAL A 257 -16.58 1.21 9.66
CA VAL A 257 -15.79 0.46 10.66
C VAL A 257 -14.70 -0.38 9.95
N ALA A 258 -15.07 -1.14 8.92
CA ALA A 258 -14.14 -1.94 8.16
C ALA A 258 -13.06 -1.07 7.48
N GLY A 259 -13.47 -0.01 6.79
CA GLY A 259 -12.59 0.90 6.06
C GLY A 259 -11.67 1.73 6.96
N ARG A 260 -12.07 1.99 8.23
CA ARG A 260 -11.25 2.77 9.16
C ARG A 260 -10.31 1.90 9.99
N TYR A 261 -10.80 0.78 10.53
CA TYR A 261 -10.11 0.08 11.60
C TYR A 261 -9.38 -1.19 11.18
N GLN A 262 -9.51 -1.64 9.92
CA GLN A 262 -8.66 -2.70 9.38
C GLN A 262 -7.19 -2.38 9.62
N ASN A 263 -6.40 -3.39 10.01
CA ASN A 263 -4.97 -3.26 10.30
C ASN A 263 -4.66 -2.18 11.35
N THR A 264 -5.55 -2.03 12.34
CA THR A 264 -5.48 -0.97 13.36
C THR A 264 -5.40 0.43 12.74
N GLY A 265 -6.08 0.63 11.60
CA GLY A 265 -6.11 1.89 10.86
C GLY A 265 -4.83 2.25 10.08
N GLN A 266 -3.84 1.37 10.06
CA GLN A 266 -2.55 1.58 9.40
C GLN A 266 -2.61 1.23 7.91
N VAL A 267 -3.52 1.88 7.18
CA VAL A 267 -3.80 1.66 5.76
C VAL A 267 -3.76 3.00 5.03
N CYS A 268 -3.01 3.09 3.93
CA CYS A 268 -2.92 4.31 3.12
C CYS A 268 -4.29 4.75 2.59
N ALA A 269 -5.09 3.80 2.07
CA ALA A 269 -6.45 4.02 1.56
C ALA A 269 -7.54 3.82 2.64
N ALA A 270 -7.22 3.98 3.94
CA ALA A 270 -8.24 3.95 4.98
C ALA A 270 -9.14 5.18 4.90
N ALA A 271 -10.42 5.01 5.23
CA ALA A 271 -11.33 6.11 5.48
C ALA A 271 -10.86 6.93 6.69
N LYS A 272 -10.29 8.10 6.50
CA LYS A 272 -9.73 8.94 7.57
C LYS A 272 -10.62 10.14 7.88
N ARG A 273 -11.23 10.76 6.86
CA ARG A 273 -12.14 11.90 6.97
C ARG A 273 -13.56 11.43 6.65
N PHE A 274 -14.40 11.35 7.67
CA PHE A 274 -15.82 11.02 7.53
C PHE A 274 -16.59 12.31 7.32
N ILE A 275 -17.14 12.51 6.11
CA ILE A 275 -17.87 13.70 5.70
C ILE A 275 -19.34 13.32 5.61
N ILE A 276 -20.12 13.73 6.62
CA ILE A 276 -21.50 13.28 6.80
C ILE A 276 -22.45 14.42 6.52
N GLU A 277 -23.47 14.20 5.70
CA GLU A 277 -24.49 15.20 5.44
C GLU A 277 -25.33 15.47 6.68
N GLU A 278 -25.64 16.74 6.92
CA GLU A 278 -26.18 17.26 8.19
C GLU A 278 -27.43 16.49 8.68
N GLY A 279 -28.33 16.12 7.75
CA GLY A 279 -29.60 15.46 8.12
C GLY A 279 -29.45 14.11 8.79
N ILE A 280 -28.33 13.39 8.58
CA ILE A 280 -28.07 12.06 9.16
C ILE A 280 -26.85 12.04 10.07
N ALA A 281 -26.18 13.19 10.25
CA ALA A 281 -24.88 13.24 10.92
C ALA A 281 -24.95 12.76 12.37
N GLU A 282 -25.99 13.10 13.11
CA GLU A 282 -26.17 12.67 14.50
C GLU A 282 -26.38 11.15 14.59
N GLU A 283 -27.28 10.62 13.78
CA GLU A 283 -27.59 9.18 13.76
C GLU A 283 -26.40 8.33 13.28
N PHE A 284 -25.76 8.73 12.19
CA PHE A 284 -24.55 8.04 11.71
C PHE A 284 -23.48 8.04 12.81
N THR A 285 -23.18 9.20 13.41
CA THR A 285 -22.16 9.34 14.45
C THR A 285 -22.44 8.42 15.63
N ALA A 286 -23.67 8.41 16.14
CA ALA A 286 -24.06 7.56 17.27
C ALA A 286 -23.88 6.08 16.95
N ARG A 287 -24.34 5.61 15.77
CA ARG A 287 -24.20 4.21 15.32
C ARG A 287 -22.73 3.85 15.08
N PHE A 288 -21.95 4.74 14.48
CA PHE A 288 -20.54 4.52 14.20
C PHE A 288 -19.72 4.40 15.49
N VAL A 289 -19.92 5.32 16.46
CA VAL A 289 -19.27 5.26 17.77
C VAL A 289 -19.62 3.98 18.51
N ALA A 290 -20.89 3.57 18.51
CA ALA A 290 -21.32 2.30 19.12
C ALA A 290 -20.64 1.09 18.48
N ALA A 291 -20.58 1.03 17.15
CA ALA A 291 -19.93 -0.06 16.41
C ALA A 291 -18.40 -0.07 16.62
N ALA A 292 -17.77 1.10 16.65
CA ALA A 292 -16.34 1.23 16.89
C ALA A 292 -15.95 0.82 18.33
N SER A 293 -16.78 1.17 19.32
CA SER A 293 -16.55 0.80 20.73
C SER A 293 -16.68 -0.70 21.01
N ALA A 294 -17.35 -1.45 20.13
CA ALA A 294 -17.53 -2.91 20.24
C ALA A 294 -16.30 -3.69 19.75
N LEU A 295 -15.35 -3.05 19.07
CA LEU A 295 -14.15 -3.69 18.55
C LEU A 295 -13.22 -4.16 19.68
N LYS A 296 -12.79 -5.40 19.60
CA LYS A 296 -11.87 -6.01 20.58
C LYS A 296 -10.43 -5.77 20.18
N MET A 297 -9.65 -5.20 21.07
CA MET A 297 -8.22 -4.96 20.89
C MET A 297 -7.41 -5.85 21.84
N GLY A 298 -6.32 -6.43 21.33
CA GLY A 298 -5.44 -7.28 22.14
C GLY A 298 -4.33 -7.94 21.36
N ASP A 299 -3.83 -9.07 21.84
CA ASP A 299 -2.79 -9.86 21.19
C ASP A 299 -3.21 -10.19 19.74
N PRO A 300 -2.43 -9.80 18.73
CA PRO A 300 -2.75 -10.02 17.32
C PRO A 300 -2.79 -11.51 16.94
N LEU A 301 -2.18 -12.40 17.72
CA LEU A 301 -2.22 -13.84 17.50
C LEU A 301 -3.52 -14.49 18.03
N ASN A 302 -4.27 -13.77 18.86
CA ASN A 302 -5.59 -14.23 19.32
C ASN A 302 -6.66 -13.92 18.26
N GLU A 303 -7.32 -14.96 17.77
CA GLU A 303 -8.35 -14.85 16.73
C GLU A 303 -9.62 -14.10 17.17
N GLU A 304 -9.84 -13.90 18.47
CA GLU A 304 -10.98 -13.15 18.98
C GLU A 304 -10.80 -11.61 18.89
N ASN A 305 -9.58 -11.14 18.61
CA ASN A 305 -9.29 -9.74 18.51
C ASN A 305 -9.48 -9.19 17.08
N ASP A 306 -10.08 -8.01 16.99
CA ASP A 306 -10.30 -7.26 15.75
C ASP A 306 -9.10 -6.35 15.43
N LEU A 307 -8.46 -5.81 16.46
CA LEU A 307 -7.30 -4.92 16.38
C LEU A 307 -6.14 -5.46 17.20
N GLY A 308 -4.94 -5.25 16.66
CA GLY A 308 -3.68 -5.45 17.37
C GLY A 308 -3.05 -4.12 17.80
N PRO A 309 -1.79 -4.14 18.27
CA PRO A 309 -1.02 -2.93 18.54
C PRO A 309 -0.67 -2.20 17.24
N MET A 310 -0.31 -0.93 17.33
CA MET A 310 0.35 -0.22 16.23
C MET A 310 1.77 -0.76 16.06
N ALA A 311 2.24 -0.84 14.82
CA ALA A 311 3.51 -1.49 14.51
C ALA A 311 4.74 -0.76 15.08
N ARG A 312 4.69 0.56 15.25
CA ARG A 312 5.83 1.38 15.64
C ARG A 312 5.46 2.35 16.75
N PHE A 313 6.29 2.40 17.79
CA PHE A 313 6.09 3.26 18.95
C PHE A 313 6.15 4.75 18.60
N ASP A 314 7.07 5.14 17.73
CA ASP A 314 7.20 6.52 17.27
C ASP A 314 5.96 7.01 16.49
N LEU A 315 5.35 6.15 15.67
CA LEU A 315 4.13 6.47 14.93
C LEU A 315 2.88 6.53 15.83
N ARG A 316 2.83 5.72 16.90
CA ARG A 316 1.79 5.86 17.92
C ARG A 316 1.89 7.21 18.64
N ASP A 317 3.12 7.63 18.96
CA ASP A 317 3.36 8.89 19.65
C ASP A 317 3.05 10.10 18.73
N GLU A 318 3.38 10.02 17.44
CA GLU A 318 2.99 11.01 16.43
C GLU A 318 1.47 11.10 16.29
N LEU A 319 0.77 9.96 16.17
CA LEU A 319 -0.69 9.92 16.12
C LEU A 319 -1.33 10.55 17.34
N HIS A 320 -0.79 10.27 18.53
CA HIS A 320 -1.30 10.87 19.76
C HIS A 320 -1.15 12.39 19.77
N GLN A 321 -0.02 12.92 19.32
CA GLN A 321 0.19 14.37 19.16
C GLN A 321 -0.81 14.98 18.18
N GLN A 322 -1.14 14.30 17.08
CA GLN A 322 -2.15 14.76 16.13
C GLN A 322 -3.55 14.80 16.74
N VAL A 323 -3.90 13.83 17.58
CA VAL A 323 -5.17 13.80 18.33
C VAL A 323 -5.23 14.95 19.35
N GLU A 324 -4.18 15.12 20.16
CA GLU A 324 -4.09 16.21 21.15
C GLU A 324 -4.18 17.60 20.50
N ALA A 325 -3.47 17.79 19.38
CA ALA A 325 -3.54 19.05 18.61
C ALA A 325 -4.97 19.31 18.11
N SER A 326 -5.64 18.31 17.56
CA SER A 326 -7.01 18.44 17.07
C SER A 326 -8.01 18.78 18.19
N LEU A 327 -7.83 18.20 19.38
CA LEU A 327 -8.65 18.52 20.56
C LEU A 327 -8.41 19.97 21.04
N ALA A 328 -7.15 20.41 21.04
CA ALA A 328 -6.79 21.79 21.37
C ALA A 328 -7.34 22.80 20.34
N GLU A 329 -7.48 22.39 19.09
CA GLU A 329 -8.08 23.17 18.00
C GLU A 329 -9.62 23.19 18.05
N GLY A 330 -10.26 22.42 18.94
CA GLY A 330 -11.69 22.44 19.19
C GLY A 330 -12.48 21.20 18.72
N ALA A 331 -11.81 20.16 18.23
CA ALA A 331 -12.46 18.88 17.99
C ALA A 331 -13.01 18.25 19.28
N LYS A 332 -14.06 17.46 19.16
CA LYS A 332 -14.72 16.79 20.30
C LYS A 332 -14.28 15.34 20.35
N LEU A 333 -13.78 14.87 21.49
CA LEU A 333 -13.51 13.45 21.70
C LEU A 333 -14.85 12.71 21.93
N LEU A 334 -15.20 11.81 21.01
CA LEU A 334 -16.42 10.98 21.10
C LEU A 334 -16.11 9.56 21.60
N LEU A 335 -14.87 9.08 21.37
CA LEU A 335 -14.40 7.76 21.80
C LEU A 335 -12.87 7.77 21.87
N GLY A 336 -12.27 7.06 22.84
CA GLY A 336 -10.84 6.77 22.93
C GLY A 336 -9.95 7.97 23.18
N GLY A 337 -9.01 8.25 22.27
CA GLY A 337 -8.11 9.41 22.33
C GLY A 337 -6.84 9.21 23.14
N GLU A 338 -6.51 7.98 23.55
CA GLU A 338 -5.41 7.74 24.47
C GLU A 338 -4.53 6.55 24.08
N LYS A 339 -3.27 6.61 24.52
CA LYS A 339 -2.37 5.45 24.54
C LYS A 339 -2.83 4.50 25.64
N ILE A 340 -3.04 3.22 25.30
CA ILE A 340 -3.44 2.23 26.30
C ILE A 340 -2.24 1.94 27.20
N ALA A 341 -2.44 2.11 28.52
CA ALA A 341 -1.40 1.84 29.51
C ALA A 341 -1.05 0.36 29.60
N GLY A 342 0.22 0.07 29.90
CA GLY A 342 0.72 -1.29 30.04
C GLY A 342 1.75 -1.67 28.98
N GLN A 343 1.95 -2.98 28.80
CA GLN A 343 2.88 -3.51 27.80
C GLN A 343 2.27 -3.42 26.40
N GLY A 344 3.13 -3.16 25.40
CA GLY A 344 2.73 -3.12 24.01
C GLY A 344 2.40 -1.73 23.48
N ASN A 345 2.30 -1.66 22.17
CA ASN A 345 2.14 -0.39 21.44
C ASN A 345 0.68 -0.11 21.06
N TYR A 346 -0.22 -0.23 22.04
CA TYR A 346 -1.66 -0.09 21.83
C TYR A 346 -2.12 1.37 21.87
N TYR A 347 -3.10 1.69 21.03
CA TYR A 347 -3.79 2.97 20.97
C TYR A 347 -5.29 2.74 20.88
N ALA A 348 -6.07 3.41 21.72
CA ALA A 348 -7.51 3.24 21.80
C ALA A 348 -8.19 3.54 20.46
N VAL A 349 -9.21 2.76 20.11
CA VAL A 349 -10.12 3.09 19.00
C VAL A 349 -10.70 4.47 19.26
N THR A 350 -10.48 5.41 18.34
CA THR A 350 -10.75 6.82 18.57
C THR A 350 -11.69 7.38 17.52
N VAL A 351 -12.61 8.23 17.96
CA VAL A 351 -13.50 9.01 17.09
C VAL A 351 -13.48 10.46 17.56
N LEU A 352 -13.11 11.35 16.64
CA LEU A 352 -13.16 12.80 16.79
C LEU A 352 -14.37 13.35 16.02
N GLY A 353 -15.21 14.15 16.69
CA GLY A 353 -16.34 14.84 16.09
C GLY A 353 -16.13 16.35 16.01
N GLY A 354 -16.95 17.02 15.20
CA GLY A 354 -16.89 18.47 15.02
C GLY A 354 -15.58 18.95 14.39
N VAL A 355 -14.92 18.08 13.61
CA VAL A 355 -13.68 18.41 12.92
C VAL A 355 -13.96 19.38 11.78
N THR A 356 -13.18 20.48 11.72
CA THR A 356 -13.26 21.48 10.64
C THR A 356 -12.04 21.40 9.71
N PRO A 357 -12.12 22.00 8.51
CA PRO A 357 -11.02 21.96 7.54
C PRO A 357 -9.69 22.56 8.03
N GLU A 358 -9.70 23.40 9.06
CA GLU A 358 -8.50 24.04 9.60
C GLU A 358 -7.73 23.15 10.57
N MET A 359 -8.39 22.10 11.11
CA MET A 359 -7.85 21.25 12.17
C MET A 359 -6.85 20.22 11.66
N THR A 360 -5.92 19.85 12.53
CA THR A 360 -4.88 18.83 12.27
C THR A 360 -5.47 17.52 11.78
N ALA A 361 -6.55 17.03 12.41
CA ALA A 361 -7.20 15.76 12.01
C ALA A 361 -7.82 15.78 10.61
N PHE A 362 -8.13 16.96 10.05
CA PHE A 362 -8.60 17.11 8.68
C PHE A 362 -7.44 17.19 7.68
N ARG A 363 -6.37 17.91 8.04
CA ARG A 363 -5.26 18.23 7.12
C ARG A 363 -4.20 17.15 7.02
N GLN A 364 -3.93 16.43 8.10
CA GLN A 364 -2.86 15.43 8.16
C GLN A 364 -3.40 14.01 8.00
N GLU A 365 -2.53 13.10 7.57
CA GLU A 365 -2.83 11.68 7.55
C GLU A 365 -2.80 11.10 8.96
N LEU A 366 -3.95 10.63 9.46
CA LEU A 366 -4.05 9.91 10.73
C LEU A 366 -3.78 8.40 10.50
N PHE A 367 -2.53 7.98 10.69
CA PHE A 367 -2.09 6.61 10.36
C PHE A 367 -2.19 5.67 11.58
N GLY A 368 -3.42 5.40 12.02
CA GLY A 368 -3.77 4.57 13.17
C GLY A 368 -5.28 4.56 13.40
N PRO A 369 -5.78 4.04 14.52
CA PRO A 369 -7.21 3.78 14.73
C PRO A 369 -8.01 5.04 15.13
N VAL A 370 -7.89 6.12 14.37
CA VAL A 370 -8.52 7.42 14.61
C VAL A 370 -9.39 7.83 13.43
N ALA A 371 -10.68 8.08 13.66
CA ALA A 371 -11.62 8.61 12.69
C ALA A 371 -11.93 10.08 12.99
N ALA A 372 -12.01 10.93 11.95
CA ALA A 372 -12.35 12.34 12.06
C ALA A 372 -13.68 12.63 11.33
N ILE A 373 -14.70 13.13 12.07
CA ILE A 373 -16.05 13.39 11.53
C ILE A 373 -16.23 14.88 11.30
N THR A 374 -16.58 15.23 10.06
CA THR A 374 -16.91 16.58 9.60
C THR A 374 -18.34 16.58 9.05
N VAL A 375 -19.15 17.59 9.39
CA VAL A 375 -20.53 17.70 8.91
C VAL A 375 -20.58 18.56 7.66
N ALA A 376 -21.24 18.07 6.62
CA ALA A 376 -21.49 18.77 5.38
C ALA A 376 -22.96 19.22 5.28
N ARG A 377 -23.20 20.44 4.81
CA ARG A 377 -24.56 20.97 4.65
C ARG A 377 -25.38 20.26 3.57
N ASN A 378 -24.73 19.76 2.55
CA ASN A 378 -25.33 19.06 1.41
C ASN A 378 -24.25 18.33 0.59
N ALA A 379 -24.64 17.59 -0.44
CA ALA A 379 -23.73 16.82 -1.30
C ALA A 379 -22.64 17.67 -1.98
N GLU A 380 -22.96 18.89 -2.44
CA GLU A 380 -21.97 19.80 -3.05
C GLU A 380 -20.92 20.27 -2.03
N HIS A 381 -21.35 20.57 -0.80
CA HIS A 381 -20.42 20.90 0.27
C HIS A 381 -19.57 19.69 0.69
N ALA A 382 -20.17 18.49 0.72
CA ALA A 382 -19.41 17.25 1.00
C ALA A 382 -18.33 16.99 -0.06
N LEU A 383 -18.64 17.22 -1.32
CA LEU A 383 -17.68 17.13 -2.43
C LEU A 383 -16.55 18.17 -2.29
N ALA A 384 -16.89 19.41 -1.96
CA ALA A 384 -15.90 20.47 -1.73
C ALA A 384 -14.94 20.11 -0.59
N LEU A 385 -15.47 19.64 0.54
CA LEU A 385 -14.67 19.16 1.67
C LEU A 385 -13.81 17.95 1.30
N ALA A 386 -14.33 17.03 0.51
CA ALA A 386 -13.59 15.85 0.07
C ALA A 386 -12.35 16.23 -0.74
N ASN A 387 -12.49 17.17 -1.66
CA ASN A 387 -11.40 17.64 -2.53
C ASN A 387 -10.44 18.63 -1.84
N ASP A 388 -10.84 19.22 -0.70
CA ASP A 388 -9.99 20.10 0.11
C ASP A 388 -8.95 19.28 0.89
N SER A 389 -8.03 18.70 0.16
CA SER A 389 -6.94 17.88 0.68
C SER A 389 -5.75 17.90 -0.25
N ASP A 390 -4.56 17.83 0.33
CA ASP A 390 -3.31 17.62 -0.40
C ASP A 390 -3.19 16.19 -0.97
N PHE A 391 -4.03 15.27 -0.51
CA PHE A 391 -4.04 13.87 -0.89
C PHE A 391 -5.15 13.56 -1.91
N GLY A 392 -5.00 12.47 -2.62
CA GLY A 392 -5.98 11.98 -3.58
C GLY A 392 -5.77 10.51 -3.92
N LEU A 393 -5.74 9.61 -2.89
CA LEU A 393 -5.56 8.19 -3.14
C LEU A 393 -6.89 7.53 -3.52
N SER A 394 -7.88 7.57 -2.63
CA SER A 394 -9.23 7.11 -2.94
C SER A 394 -10.30 7.95 -2.23
N ALA A 395 -11.57 7.67 -2.54
CA ALA A 395 -12.73 8.24 -1.90
C ALA A 395 -13.86 7.20 -1.85
N THR A 396 -14.74 7.35 -0.87
CA THR A 396 -15.97 6.55 -0.75
C THR A 396 -17.18 7.47 -0.75
N VAL A 397 -18.27 7.05 -1.42
CA VAL A 397 -19.54 7.77 -1.46
C VAL A 397 -20.68 6.81 -1.14
N PHE A 398 -21.47 7.14 -0.13
CA PHE A 398 -22.71 6.44 0.21
C PHE A 398 -23.93 7.28 -0.12
N THR A 399 -24.78 6.79 -1.00
CA THR A 399 -26.07 7.37 -1.43
C THR A 399 -26.89 6.29 -2.11
N ALA A 400 -28.20 6.40 -2.05
CA ALA A 400 -29.15 5.57 -2.81
C ALA A 400 -29.34 6.09 -4.26
N ASP A 401 -28.93 7.32 -4.56
CA ASP A 401 -29.02 7.94 -5.89
C ASP A 401 -27.78 7.63 -6.74
N ASP A 402 -27.89 6.63 -7.62
CA ASP A 402 -26.80 6.24 -8.54
C ASP A 402 -26.34 7.37 -9.45
N ALA A 403 -27.24 8.26 -9.89
CA ALA A 403 -26.87 9.38 -10.77
C ALA A 403 -26.03 10.42 -10.00
N LEU A 404 -26.42 10.70 -8.75
CA LEU A 404 -25.64 11.57 -7.86
C LEU A 404 -24.28 10.94 -7.54
N ALA A 405 -24.24 9.63 -7.25
CA ALA A 405 -22.98 8.90 -7.00
C ALA A 405 -22.01 9.03 -8.18
N GLN A 406 -22.48 8.81 -9.41
CA GLN A 406 -21.67 8.95 -10.63
C GLN A 406 -21.23 10.40 -10.86
N LYS A 407 -22.12 11.37 -10.64
CA LYS A 407 -21.79 12.80 -10.72
C LYS A 407 -20.69 13.18 -9.72
N MET A 408 -20.77 12.70 -8.49
CA MET A 408 -19.73 12.94 -7.47
C MET A 408 -18.43 12.25 -7.85
N ALA A 409 -18.48 10.98 -8.27
CA ALA A 409 -17.32 10.22 -8.68
C ALA A 409 -16.52 10.92 -9.80
N SER A 410 -17.21 11.52 -10.78
CA SER A 410 -16.56 12.27 -11.88
C SER A 410 -15.87 13.57 -11.46
N ARG A 411 -16.14 14.05 -10.23
CA ARG A 411 -15.63 15.33 -9.70
C ARG A 411 -14.69 15.16 -8.51
N LEU A 412 -14.58 13.94 -7.96
CA LEU A 412 -13.64 13.63 -6.89
C LEU A 412 -12.21 13.54 -7.44
N GLU A 413 -11.28 14.27 -6.82
CA GLU A 413 -9.90 14.40 -7.25
C GLU A 413 -9.03 13.31 -6.60
N CYS A 414 -9.28 12.04 -6.94
CA CYS A 414 -8.57 10.90 -6.40
C CYS A 414 -8.38 9.78 -7.45
N GLY A 415 -7.57 8.78 -7.11
CA GLY A 415 -7.26 7.68 -8.00
C GLY A 415 -8.35 6.62 -8.09
N GLY A 416 -9.21 6.46 -7.07
CA GLY A 416 -10.29 5.49 -7.07
C GLY A 416 -11.50 5.97 -6.26
N VAL A 417 -12.73 5.72 -6.76
CA VAL A 417 -13.98 6.04 -6.05
C VAL A 417 -14.76 4.75 -5.82
N PHE A 418 -15.19 4.55 -4.58
CA PHE A 418 -15.95 3.38 -4.14
C PHE A 418 -17.36 3.81 -3.74
N ILE A 419 -18.36 3.34 -4.47
CA ILE A 419 -19.76 3.67 -4.23
C ILE A 419 -20.37 2.56 -3.37
N ASN A 420 -21.00 2.93 -2.24
CA ASN A 420 -21.67 2.03 -1.30
C ASN A 420 -20.80 0.86 -0.82
N GLY A 421 -19.51 1.12 -0.61
CA GLY A 421 -18.51 0.16 -0.12
C GLY A 421 -17.39 0.84 0.64
N TYR A 422 -16.18 0.29 0.61
CA TYR A 422 -14.98 0.96 1.12
C TYR A 422 -13.79 0.64 0.23
N SER A 423 -12.76 1.49 0.31
CA SER A 423 -11.57 1.38 -0.53
C SER A 423 -10.84 0.06 -0.32
N ALA A 424 -10.60 -0.65 -1.41
CA ALA A 424 -9.80 -1.88 -1.43
C ALA A 424 -9.04 -2.01 -2.74
N SER A 425 -7.81 -2.49 -2.68
CA SER A 425 -7.03 -2.84 -3.87
C SER A 425 -7.41 -4.23 -4.39
N ASP A 426 -7.54 -4.36 -5.72
CA ASP A 426 -7.90 -5.61 -6.40
C ASP A 426 -7.04 -5.77 -7.66
N ALA A 427 -6.60 -7.00 -7.97
CA ALA A 427 -5.76 -7.29 -9.14
C ALA A 427 -6.38 -6.83 -10.47
N ARG A 428 -7.70 -6.77 -10.55
CA ARG A 428 -8.47 -6.48 -11.76
C ARG A 428 -8.57 -5.00 -12.12
N VAL A 429 -8.30 -4.11 -11.17
CA VAL A 429 -8.44 -2.66 -11.34
C VAL A 429 -7.14 -1.92 -11.01
N ALA A 430 -6.92 -0.78 -11.66
CA ALA A 430 -5.77 0.07 -11.36
C ALA A 430 -5.84 0.60 -9.93
N PHE A 431 -4.70 0.64 -9.25
CA PHE A 431 -4.53 1.25 -7.93
C PHE A 431 -3.48 2.34 -8.00
N GLY A 432 -3.72 3.47 -7.35
CA GLY A 432 -2.79 4.58 -7.26
C GLY A 432 -3.52 5.91 -7.11
N GLY A 433 -2.77 6.93 -6.68
CA GLY A 433 -3.30 8.24 -6.34
C GLY A 433 -2.95 9.35 -7.32
N VAL A 434 -3.38 10.55 -6.92
CA VAL A 434 -3.01 11.85 -7.50
C VAL A 434 -2.56 12.78 -6.37
N LYS A 435 -2.16 14.00 -6.67
CA LYS A 435 -1.68 14.99 -5.69
C LYS A 435 -0.50 14.41 -4.88
N LYS A 436 -0.43 14.64 -3.56
CA LYS A 436 0.62 14.09 -2.69
C LYS A 436 0.50 12.59 -2.42
N SER A 437 -0.58 11.94 -2.86
CA SER A 437 -0.66 10.47 -2.81
C SER A 437 0.20 9.78 -3.87
N GLY A 438 0.82 10.53 -4.78
CA GLY A 438 1.83 10.03 -5.71
C GLY A 438 1.37 10.00 -7.16
N PHE A 439 2.06 9.21 -7.95
CA PHE A 439 1.81 9.04 -9.39
C PHE A 439 2.27 7.67 -9.89
N GLY A 440 1.84 7.30 -11.09
CA GLY A 440 1.93 5.95 -11.62
C GLY A 440 0.73 5.12 -11.16
N ARG A 441 0.69 3.88 -11.59
CA ARG A 441 -0.37 2.94 -11.18
C ARG A 441 0.21 1.56 -10.93
N GLU A 442 -0.40 0.86 -10.00
CA GLU A 442 -0.17 -0.56 -9.76
C GLU A 442 -1.42 -1.36 -10.07
N LEU A 443 -1.30 -2.67 -10.18
CA LEU A 443 -2.36 -3.62 -10.50
C LEU A 443 -2.97 -3.45 -11.92
N SER A 444 -3.81 -4.39 -12.33
CA SER A 444 -4.39 -4.52 -13.67
C SER A 444 -3.34 -4.46 -14.81
N HIS A 445 -3.75 -4.17 -16.02
CA HIS A 445 -2.83 -3.94 -17.15
C HIS A 445 -1.99 -2.66 -16.96
N PHE A 446 -2.51 -1.65 -16.24
CA PHE A 446 -1.76 -0.42 -15.96
C PHE A 446 -0.48 -0.71 -15.16
N GLY A 447 -0.58 -1.46 -14.05
CA GLY A 447 0.59 -1.83 -13.26
C GLY A 447 1.55 -2.76 -14.01
N LEU A 448 1.03 -3.63 -14.89
CA LEU A 448 1.86 -4.50 -15.73
C LEU A 448 2.68 -3.69 -16.75
N HIS A 449 2.06 -2.68 -17.39
CA HIS A 449 2.74 -1.83 -18.38
C HIS A 449 3.60 -0.74 -17.77
N GLU A 450 3.43 -0.44 -16.49
CA GLU A 450 4.11 0.67 -15.83
C GLU A 450 5.64 0.56 -15.93
N PHE A 451 6.18 -0.66 -15.83
CA PHE A 451 7.61 -0.92 -15.99
C PHE A 451 7.97 -1.62 -17.31
N CYS A 452 7.18 -1.36 -18.36
CA CYS A 452 7.52 -1.73 -19.72
C CYS A 452 8.05 -0.54 -20.52
N ASN A 453 9.00 -0.82 -21.41
CA ASN A 453 9.29 0.06 -22.53
C ASN A 453 8.21 -0.17 -23.60
N VAL A 454 7.41 0.86 -23.83
CA VAL A 454 6.40 0.88 -24.91
C VAL A 454 7.14 1.15 -26.22
N GLN A 455 7.48 0.08 -26.95
CA GLN A 455 8.34 0.13 -28.13
C GLN A 455 7.51 0.10 -29.41
N THR A 456 7.67 1.12 -30.26
CA THR A 456 7.12 1.10 -31.62
C THR A 456 8.01 0.27 -32.53
N VAL A 457 7.44 -0.73 -33.19
CA VAL A 457 8.09 -1.51 -34.23
C VAL A 457 7.42 -1.18 -35.56
N TRP A 458 8.12 -0.43 -36.43
CA TRP A 458 7.62 0.01 -37.73
C TRP A 458 8.35 -0.68 -38.87
N LYS A 459 7.61 -1.39 -39.74
CA LYS A 459 8.15 -2.07 -40.95
C LYS A 459 7.83 -1.24 -42.18
N ASN A 460 8.83 -0.53 -42.70
CA ASN A 460 8.70 0.11 -44.00
C ASN A 460 8.80 -0.94 -45.12
N ARG A 461 7.92 -0.89 -46.09
CA ARG A 461 8.14 -1.67 -47.33
C ARG A 461 9.20 -0.94 -48.14
N LEU A 462 10.25 -1.66 -48.53
CA LEU A 462 11.20 -1.21 -49.52
C LEU A 462 10.55 -1.25 -50.89
#